data_9ac2368fa712616f135e998efc2bd31c
#
_entry.id   9ac2368fa712616f135e998efc2bd31c
#
_cell.length_a   1.000
_cell.length_b   1.000
_cell.length_c   1.000
_cell.angle_alpha   90.00
_cell.angle_beta   90.00
_cell.angle_gamma   90.00
#
_symmetry.space_group_name_H-M   'P 1'
#
loop_
_entity.id
_entity.type
_entity.pdbx_description
1 polymer ?
#
loop_
_entity_poly.entity_id
_entity_poly.type
_entity_poly.pdbx_seq_one_letter_code
_entity_poly.pdbx_strand_id
1 'polypeptide(L)'
;MEKDKNIDVLEEIKTAEKEANRTLEKAQERKSEIILEMHNKARQMEEREMARIKREMEEAIKSFDAKADKDRERLLADKKSETERLKKSASSKVSKAVENIKKELNAFLGE
;
A
#
# COMPACT_ATOMS: atom_id res chain seq x y z
N MET A 1 4.03 -82.24 -3.77
CA MET A 1 3.73 -81.30 -4.87
C MET A 1 2.60 -80.35 -4.59
N GLU A 2 1.47 -80.72 -4.02
CA GLU A 2 0.41 -79.79 -3.62
C GLU A 2 0.83 -78.87 -2.49
N LYS A 3 1.65 -79.33 -1.54
CA LYS A 3 2.19 -78.49 -0.46
C LYS A 3 3.11 -77.40 -0.97
N ASP A 4 3.91 -77.67 -2.00
CA ASP A 4 4.84 -76.71 -2.57
C ASP A 4 4.07 -75.61 -3.36
N LYS A 5 3.00 -75.99 -4.07
CA LYS A 5 2.13 -75.01 -4.75
C LYS A 5 1.39 -74.12 -3.77
N ASN A 6 0.94 -74.61 -2.62
CA ASN A 6 0.29 -73.86 -1.59
C ASN A 6 1.26 -72.89 -0.90
N ILE A 7 2.50 -73.31 -0.68
CA ILE A 7 3.57 -72.50 -0.12
C ILE A 7 3.93 -71.36 -1.11
N ASP A 8 4.02 -71.67 -2.39
CA ASP A 8 4.32 -70.67 -3.44
C ASP A 8 3.19 -69.61 -3.56
N VAL A 9 1.95 -70.04 -3.46
CA VAL A 9 0.77 -69.12 -3.46
C VAL A 9 0.79 -68.26 -2.22
N LEU A 10 1.09 -68.84 -1.04
CA LEU A 10 1.21 -68.06 0.21
C LEU A 10 2.32 -67.06 0.16
N GLU A 11 3.49 -67.38 -0.43
CA GLU A 11 4.62 -66.49 -0.63
C GLU A 11 4.26 -65.36 -1.59
N GLU A 12 3.55 -65.66 -2.69
CA GLU A 12 3.04 -64.66 -3.60
C GLU A 12 2.08 -63.69 -2.94
N ILE A 13 1.17 -64.18 -2.09
CA ILE A 13 0.26 -63.33 -1.34
C ILE A 13 1.02 -62.43 -0.38
N LYS A 14 1.97 -62.97 0.37
CA LYS A 14 2.82 -62.19 1.29
C LYS A 14 3.63 -61.13 0.59
N THR A 15 4.17 -61.45 -0.59
CA THR A 15 4.90 -60.50 -1.39
C THR A 15 3.99 -59.38 -1.91
N ALA A 16 2.81 -59.73 -2.35
CA ALA A 16 1.79 -58.77 -2.81
C ALA A 16 1.36 -57.85 -1.64
N GLU A 17 1.13 -58.40 -0.42
CA GLU A 17 0.82 -57.60 0.73
C GLU A 17 1.93 -56.63 1.11
N LYS A 18 3.18 -57.07 1.07
CA LYS A 18 4.35 -56.24 1.35
C LYS A 18 4.48 -55.12 0.34
N GLU A 19 4.26 -55.40 -0.94
CA GLU A 19 4.29 -54.40 -2.00
C GLU A 19 3.16 -53.39 -1.86
N ALA A 20 1.96 -53.87 -1.51
CA ALA A 20 0.81 -53.00 -1.26
C ALA A 20 1.05 -52.08 -0.07
N ASN A 21 1.59 -52.62 1.03
CA ASN A 21 1.93 -51.82 2.20
C ASN A 21 3.03 -50.80 1.91
N ARG A 22 4.04 -51.19 1.15
CA ARG A 22 5.12 -50.28 0.72
C ARG A 22 4.57 -49.15 -0.17
N THR A 23 3.66 -49.48 -1.06
CA THR A 23 2.99 -48.47 -1.92
C THR A 23 2.19 -47.49 -1.09
N LEU A 24 1.44 -48.00 -0.09
CA LEU A 24 0.66 -47.14 0.85
C LEU A 24 1.59 -46.22 1.66
N GLU A 25 2.66 -46.76 2.19
CA GLU A 25 3.63 -45.96 2.96
C GLU A 25 4.23 -44.83 2.10
N LYS A 26 4.64 -45.17 0.87
CA LYS A 26 5.15 -44.17 -0.07
C LYS A 26 4.12 -43.13 -0.42
N ALA A 27 2.86 -43.53 -0.61
CA ALA A 27 1.78 -42.61 -0.88
C ALA A 27 1.51 -41.66 0.28
N GLN A 28 1.58 -42.16 1.52
CA GLN A 28 1.43 -41.35 2.72
C GLN A 28 2.60 -40.38 2.90
N GLU A 29 3.83 -40.83 2.69
CA GLU A 29 5.02 -39.98 2.69
C GLU A 29 4.90 -38.88 1.65
N ARG A 30 4.51 -39.23 0.43
CA ARG A 30 4.33 -38.26 -0.66
C ARG A 30 3.23 -37.26 -0.34
N LYS A 31 2.14 -37.70 0.25
CA LYS A 31 1.05 -36.83 0.70
C LYS A 31 1.58 -35.82 1.73
N SER A 32 2.34 -36.28 2.71
CA SER A 32 2.91 -35.39 3.75
C SER A 32 3.88 -34.39 3.15
N GLU A 33 4.72 -34.80 2.21
CA GLU A 33 5.64 -33.93 1.47
C GLU A 33 4.88 -32.85 0.68
N ILE A 34 3.83 -33.25 -0.02
CA ILE A 34 3.01 -32.32 -0.82
C ILE A 34 2.34 -31.29 0.10
N ILE A 35 1.79 -31.72 1.22
CA ILE A 35 1.16 -30.82 2.19
C ILE A 35 2.19 -29.82 2.74
N LEU A 36 3.39 -30.27 3.07
CA LEU A 36 4.47 -29.42 3.56
C LEU A 36 4.92 -28.43 2.51
N GLU A 37 5.09 -28.87 1.26
CA GLU A 37 5.42 -28.00 0.12
C GLU A 37 4.36 -26.93 -0.09
N MET A 38 3.09 -27.32 -0.02
CA MET A 38 1.96 -26.39 -0.18
C MET A 38 1.94 -25.34 0.93
N HIS A 39 2.16 -25.74 2.17
CA HIS A 39 2.25 -24.80 3.30
C HIS A 39 3.41 -23.83 3.14
N ASN A 40 4.57 -24.32 2.71
CA ASN A 40 5.73 -23.48 2.49
C ASN A 40 5.50 -22.48 1.34
N LYS A 41 4.89 -22.93 0.25
CA LYS A 41 4.54 -22.07 -0.88
C LYS A 41 3.52 -21.00 -0.47
N ALA A 42 2.49 -21.40 0.29
CA ALA A 42 1.49 -20.47 0.79
C ALA A 42 2.11 -19.40 1.68
N ARG A 43 3.01 -19.80 2.58
CA ARG A 43 3.74 -18.86 3.44
C ARG A 43 4.60 -17.90 2.63
N GLN A 44 5.33 -18.40 1.64
CA GLN A 44 6.14 -17.55 0.75
C GLN A 44 5.29 -16.57 -0.03
N MET A 45 4.13 -17.00 -0.52
CA MET A 45 3.17 -16.12 -1.21
C MET A 45 2.64 -15.04 -0.29
N GLU A 46 2.27 -15.38 0.95
CA GLU A 46 1.83 -14.41 1.95
C GLU A 46 2.91 -13.38 2.24
N GLU A 47 4.15 -13.81 2.46
CA GLU A 47 5.27 -12.93 2.72
C GLU A 47 5.52 -11.96 1.55
N ARG A 48 5.46 -12.46 0.32
CA ARG A 48 5.61 -11.63 -0.89
C ARG A 48 4.49 -10.63 -1.04
N GLU A 49 3.25 -11.06 -0.80
CA GLU A 49 2.09 -10.17 -0.87
C GLU A 49 2.13 -9.10 0.22
N MET A 50 2.50 -9.47 1.45
CA MET A 50 2.66 -8.51 2.53
C MET A 50 3.76 -7.49 2.22
N ALA A 51 4.90 -7.94 1.69
CA ALA A 51 5.98 -7.06 1.29
C ALA A 51 5.56 -6.12 0.15
N ARG A 52 4.79 -6.62 -0.81
CA ARG A 52 4.25 -5.82 -1.91
C ARG A 52 3.27 -4.75 -1.42
N ILE A 53 2.33 -5.15 -0.57
CA ILE A 53 1.35 -4.23 0.02
C ILE A 53 2.06 -3.15 0.84
N LYS A 54 3.04 -3.53 1.64
CA LYS A 54 3.82 -2.60 2.44
C LYS A 54 4.53 -1.55 1.57
N ARG A 55 5.15 -1.99 0.48
CA ARG A 55 5.81 -1.08 -0.48
C ARG A 55 4.81 -0.15 -1.15
N GLU A 56 3.67 -0.68 -1.59
CA GLU A 56 2.61 0.13 -2.20
C GLU A 56 2.06 1.17 -1.22
N MET A 57 1.88 0.80 0.04
CA MET A 57 1.45 1.73 1.08
C MET A 57 2.50 2.82 1.33
N GLU A 58 3.77 2.46 1.42
CA GLU A 58 4.86 3.44 1.60
C GLU A 58 4.95 4.40 0.42
N GLU A 59 4.83 3.91 -0.82
CA GLU A 59 4.80 4.73 -2.02
C GLU A 59 3.58 5.65 -2.06
N ALA A 60 2.41 5.13 -1.68
CA ALA A 60 1.19 5.92 -1.61
C ALA A 60 1.30 7.04 -0.58
N ILE A 61 1.88 6.75 0.59
CA ILE A 61 2.11 7.74 1.64
C ILE A 61 3.08 8.83 1.15
N LYS A 62 4.18 8.45 0.52
CA LYS A 62 5.14 9.41 -0.04
C LYS A 62 4.50 10.30 -1.10
N SER A 63 3.71 9.71 -1.98
CA SER A 63 3.00 10.44 -3.03
C SER A 63 1.98 11.40 -2.44
N PHE A 64 1.25 10.96 -1.43
CA PHE A 64 0.29 11.79 -0.72
C PHE A 64 0.96 12.96 0.01
N ASP A 65 2.06 12.71 0.71
CA ASP A 65 2.82 13.73 1.42
C ASP A 65 3.38 14.78 0.46
N ALA A 66 3.94 14.33 -0.67
CA ALA A 66 4.45 15.23 -1.71
C ALA A 66 3.35 16.12 -2.28
N LYS A 67 2.17 15.56 -2.51
CA LYS A 67 1.00 16.30 -3.00
C LYS A 67 0.50 17.30 -1.94
N ALA A 68 0.44 16.88 -0.69
CA ALA A 68 0.05 17.73 0.42
C ALA A 68 1.01 18.91 0.58
N ASP A 69 2.31 18.69 0.45
CA ASP A 69 3.32 19.74 0.51
C ASP A 69 3.16 20.75 -0.64
N LYS A 70 2.91 20.27 -1.85
CA LYS A 70 2.63 21.14 -3.00
C LYS A 70 1.37 21.97 -2.81
N ASP A 71 0.31 21.35 -2.31
CA ASP A 71 -0.95 22.04 -2.02
C ASP A 71 -0.75 23.10 -0.94
N ARG A 72 0.05 22.79 0.08
CA ARG A 72 0.41 23.75 1.14
C ARG A 72 1.17 24.95 0.57
N GLU A 73 2.18 24.70 -0.25
CA GLU A 73 2.97 25.77 -0.88
C GLU A 73 2.08 26.66 -1.75
N ARG A 74 1.20 26.06 -2.53
CA ARG A 74 0.24 26.80 -3.38
C ARG A 74 -0.69 27.66 -2.53
N LEU A 75 -1.22 27.08 -1.45
CA LEU A 75 -2.13 27.78 -0.55
C LEU A 75 -1.42 28.98 0.11
N LEU A 76 -0.20 28.79 0.57
CA LEU A 76 0.61 29.86 1.17
C LEU A 76 0.92 30.96 0.16
N ALA A 77 1.25 30.60 -1.08
CA ALA A 77 1.49 31.57 -2.14
C ALA A 77 0.23 32.37 -2.47
N ASP A 78 -0.93 31.72 -2.57
CA ASP A 78 -2.23 32.38 -2.81
C ASP A 78 -2.59 33.32 -1.66
N LYS A 79 -2.38 32.90 -0.42
CA LYS A 79 -2.64 33.73 0.78
C LYS A 79 -1.73 34.94 0.82
N LYS A 80 -0.47 34.78 0.47
CA LYS A 80 0.49 35.88 0.40
C LYS A 80 0.09 36.89 -0.68
N SER A 81 -0.32 36.39 -1.84
CA SER A 81 -0.78 37.21 -2.94
C SER A 81 -2.05 37.99 -2.57
N GLU A 82 -3.02 37.36 -1.92
CA GLU A 82 -4.22 38.04 -1.42
C GLU A 82 -3.89 39.09 -0.39
N THR A 83 -2.99 38.80 0.53
CA THR A 83 -2.57 39.74 1.59
C THR A 83 -1.91 40.99 0.95
N GLU A 84 -1.04 40.81 -0.03
CA GLU A 84 -0.40 41.92 -0.76
C GLU A 84 -1.44 42.75 -1.50
N ARG A 85 -2.41 42.12 -2.13
CA ARG A 85 -3.51 42.79 -2.84
C ARG A 85 -4.35 43.62 -1.88
N LEU A 86 -4.69 43.04 -0.73
CA LEU A 86 -5.44 43.75 0.32
C LEU A 86 -4.66 44.95 0.86
N LYS A 87 -3.36 44.81 1.11
CA LYS A 87 -2.51 45.90 1.55
C LYS A 87 -2.46 47.04 0.54
N LYS A 88 -2.31 46.72 -0.75
CA LYS A 88 -2.31 47.72 -1.82
C LYS A 88 -3.67 48.43 -1.90
N SER A 89 -4.76 47.67 -1.83
CA SER A 89 -6.11 48.24 -1.85
C SER A 89 -6.37 49.16 -0.67
N ALA A 90 -5.99 48.72 0.53
CA ALA A 90 -6.12 49.52 1.76
C ALA A 90 -5.27 50.80 1.70
N SER A 91 -4.03 50.68 1.23
CA SER A 91 -3.11 51.82 1.06
C SER A 91 -3.66 52.84 0.05
N SER A 92 -4.19 52.37 -1.06
CA SER A 92 -4.84 53.21 -2.05
C SER A 92 -6.06 53.97 -1.50
N LYS A 93 -6.91 53.29 -0.73
CA LYS A 93 -8.07 53.89 -0.08
C LYS A 93 -7.71 54.92 0.94
N VAL A 94 -6.65 54.66 1.73
CA VAL A 94 -6.14 55.62 2.71
C VAL A 94 -5.60 56.86 2.03
N SER A 95 -4.86 56.70 0.93
CA SER A 95 -4.33 57.82 0.15
C SER A 95 -5.43 58.70 -0.42
N LYS A 96 -6.50 58.07 -0.95
CA LYS A 96 -7.69 58.78 -1.47
C LYS A 96 -8.41 59.55 -0.39
N ALA A 97 -8.57 58.93 0.79
CA ALA A 97 -9.21 59.57 1.95
C ALA A 97 -8.43 60.80 2.42
N VAL A 98 -7.10 60.67 2.47
CA VAL A 98 -6.22 61.80 2.84
C VAL A 98 -6.32 62.92 1.81
N GLU A 99 -6.33 62.66 0.52
CA GLU A 99 -6.51 63.63 -0.54
C GLU A 99 -7.86 64.33 -0.44
N ASN A 100 -8.92 63.57 -0.17
CA ASN A 100 -10.25 64.14 -0.02
C ASN A 100 -10.32 65.09 1.22
N ILE A 101 -9.71 64.71 2.32
CA ILE A 101 -9.62 65.58 3.51
C ILE A 101 -8.85 66.84 3.20
N LYS A 102 -7.74 66.78 2.48
CA LYS A 102 -6.98 67.94 2.06
C LYS A 102 -7.81 68.86 1.18
N LYS A 103 -8.57 68.31 0.22
CA LYS A 103 -9.43 69.11 -0.67
C LYS A 103 -10.54 69.80 0.13
N GLU A 104 -11.17 69.11 1.05
CA GLU A 104 -12.20 69.71 1.91
C GLU A 104 -11.61 70.79 2.79
N LEU A 105 -10.44 70.60 3.36
CA LEU A 105 -9.77 71.59 4.16
C LEU A 105 -9.42 72.84 3.35
N ASN A 106 -8.89 72.66 2.15
CA ASN A 106 -8.58 73.75 1.23
C ASN A 106 -9.84 74.53 0.84
N ALA A 107 -10.93 73.86 0.57
CA ALA A 107 -12.23 74.46 0.28
C ALA A 107 -12.75 75.23 1.47
N PHE A 108 -12.62 74.70 2.69
CA PHE A 108 -13.04 75.36 3.92
C PHE A 108 -12.19 76.62 4.22
N LEU A 109 -10.93 76.62 3.90
CA LEU A 109 -10.02 77.77 4.09
C LEU A 109 -10.22 78.85 3.03
N GLY A 110 -11.12 78.68 2.09
CA GLY A 110 -11.49 79.70 1.11
C GLY A 110 -10.55 79.88 -0.05
N GLU A 111 -9.73 78.85 -0.24
CA GLU A 111 -8.81 78.77 -1.36
C GLU A 111 -9.42 78.00 -2.53
#